data_8f21e608a81cfe49eb486b1512ebe5c2
#
_entry.id   8f21e608a81cfe49eb486b1512ebe5c2
#
_cell.length_a   1.000
_cell.length_b   1.000
_cell.length_c   1.000
_cell.angle_alpha   90.00
_cell.angle_beta   90.00
_cell.angle_gamma   90.00
#
_symmetry.space_group_name_H-M   'P 1'
#
loop_
_entity.id
_entity.type
_entity.pdbx_description
1 polymer ?
#
loop_
_entity_poly.entity_id
_entity_poly.type
_entity_poly.pdbx_seq_one_letter_code
_entity_poly.pdbx_strand_id
1 'polypeptide(L)'
;YKDTSDSNKLKDEDGLGLVITQTSSNEYDSYWIMKDKDEVQYVFGQDGYLRQIKDTYGNAMKCQYGPNSAGNYIQYAEDPTGARVVFNYNSDLTKLVSITANKRSTSFAYDAAGHLTNITYPDGKTSRFGYDGDKLIWAEGADKRRIVYGYRTDCGVERIAKIGEGYTDAAGTFHTGTEIEVTYPELGTTVYTEPGLDGKLSSSADNHVYTWKFNRFGSPAEISDNAGHVST
;
A
#
# COMPACT_ATOMS: atom_id res chain seq x y z
N TYR A 1 23.40 -8.07 -8.71
CA TYR A 1 24.37 -9.16 -8.93
C TYR A 1 25.63 -8.95 -8.08
N LYS A 2 26.43 -10.01 -7.90
CA LYS A 2 27.69 -9.91 -7.19
C LYS A 2 28.70 -9.04 -7.93
N ASP A 3 29.38 -8.12 -7.21
CA ASP A 3 30.52 -7.40 -7.77
C ASP A 3 31.65 -8.41 -8.07
N THR A 4 32.17 -8.41 -9.28
CA THR A 4 33.26 -9.32 -9.67
C THR A 4 34.61 -8.96 -9.01
N SER A 5 34.74 -7.74 -8.52
CA SER A 5 35.96 -7.26 -7.85
C SER A 5 35.91 -7.41 -6.31
N ASP A 6 34.72 -7.60 -5.73
CA ASP A 6 34.54 -7.71 -4.28
C ASP A 6 33.36 -8.67 -3.97
N SER A 7 33.67 -9.83 -3.43
CA SER A 7 32.67 -10.86 -3.10
C SER A 7 31.66 -10.45 -2.03
N ASN A 8 31.95 -9.40 -1.26
CA ASN A 8 31.09 -8.87 -0.21
C ASN A 8 30.18 -7.74 -0.70
N LYS A 9 30.24 -7.41 -2.01
CA LYS A 9 29.42 -6.37 -2.62
C LYS A 9 28.42 -6.93 -3.61
N LEU A 10 27.20 -6.36 -3.57
CA LEU A 10 26.16 -6.56 -4.55
C LEU A 10 25.86 -5.20 -5.18
N LYS A 11 25.64 -5.17 -6.49
CA LYS A 11 25.23 -3.98 -7.25
C LYS A 11 23.90 -4.26 -7.95
N ASP A 12 23.10 -3.22 -8.10
CA ASP A 12 21.87 -3.31 -8.89
C ASP A 12 22.18 -3.43 -10.39
N GLU A 13 21.28 -4.03 -11.16
CA GLU A 13 21.38 -4.19 -12.62
C GLU A 13 20.62 -3.10 -13.38
N ASP A 14 19.70 -2.39 -12.70
CA ASP A 14 18.75 -1.47 -13.30
C ASP A 14 19.23 -0.01 -13.33
N GLY A 15 20.47 0.24 -12.90
CA GLY A 15 21.08 1.57 -12.93
C GLY A 15 20.57 2.51 -11.83
N LEU A 16 19.96 1.99 -10.76
CA LEU A 16 19.53 2.78 -9.60
C LEU A 16 20.71 3.27 -8.77
N GLY A 17 21.93 2.77 -9.03
CA GLY A 17 23.15 3.12 -8.31
C GLY A 17 23.23 2.55 -6.90
N LEU A 18 22.47 1.48 -6.61
CA LEU A 18 22.48 0.82 -5.31
C LEU A 18 23.70 -0.07 -5.15
N VAL A 19 24.40 0.04 -4.03
CA VAL A 19 25.51 -0.83 -3.64
C VAL A 19 25.22 -1.38 -2.25
N ILE A 20 25.19 -2.71 -2.13
CA ILE A 20 25.02 -3.40 -0.85
C ILE A 20 26.37 -4.03 -0.48
N THR A 21 26.85 -3.74 0.72
CA THR A 21 28.11 -4.28 1.26
C THR A 21 27.79 -5.08 2.51
N GLN A 22 28.30 -6.30 2.60
CA GLN A 22 28.30 -7.07 3.83
C GLN A 22 29.37 -6.51 4.75
N THR A 23 29.04 -6.33 6.03
CA THR A 23 29.97 -5.83 7.05
C THR A 23 30.03 -6.79 8.24
N SER A 24 31.17 -6.84 8.91
CA SER A 24 31.32 -7.53 10.19
C SER A 24 31.27 -6.56 11.38
N SER A 25 30.89 -5.32 11.17
CA SER A 25 30.79 -4.31 12.23
C SER A 25 29.69 -4.67 13.21
N ASN A 26 30.00 -4.62 14.51
CA ASN A 26 29.01 -4.82 15.59
C ASN A 26 28.31 -3.53 16.02
N GLU A 27 28.59 -2.41 15.32
CA GLU A 27 27.86 -1.18 15.58
C GLU A 27 26.40 -1.34 15.11
N TYR A 28 25.46 -1.30 16.05
CA TYR A 28 24.02 -1.49 15.84
C TYR A 28 23.63 -2.86 15.26
N ASP A 29 24.40 -3.91 15.55
CA ASP A 29 24.14 -5.24 14.99
C ASP A 29 24.06 -5.22 13.44
N SER A 30 24.87 -4.35 12.82
CA SER A 30 24.87 -4.15 11.38
C SER A 30 25.50 -5.34 10.65
N TYR A 31 24.81 -5.82 9.62
CA TYR A 31 25.26 -6.94 8.78
C TYR A 31 25.35 -6.56 7.31
N TRP A 32 24.40 -5.72 6.83
CA TRP A 32 24.38 -5.20 5.48
C TRP A 32 24.25 -3.69 5.49
N ILE A 33 25.01 -3.02 4.64
CA ILE A 33 24.89 -1.59 4.37
C ILE A 33 24.59 -1.41 2.90
N MET A 34 23.39 -0.88 2.60
CA MET A 34 23.03 -0.43 1.27
C MET A 34 23.30 1.06 1.17
N LYS A 35 23.98 1.49 0.09
CA LYS A 35 24.14 2.88 -0.29
C LYS A 35 23.38 3.14 -1.59
N ASP A 36 22.71 4.27 -1.65
CA ASP A 36 22.13 4.77 -2.88
C ASP A 36 23.11 5.75 -3.61
N LYS A 37 22.65 6.26 -4.75
CA LYS A 37 23.42 7.22 -5.57
C LYS A 37 23.75 8.53 -4.85
N ASP A 38 22.97 8.90 -3.84
CA ASP A 38 23.13 10.11 -3.03
C ASP A 38 23.95 9.83 -1.75
N GLU A 39 24.63 8.66 -1.71
CA GLU A 39 25.46 8.18 -0.59
C GLU A 39 24.71 8.00 0.74
N VAL A 40 23.36 8.03 0.72
CA VAL A 40 22.55 7.69 1.89
C VAL A 40 22.73 6.22 2.21
N GLN A 41 22.96 5.91 3.47
CA GLN A 41 23.21 4.54 3.95
C GLN A 41 21.97 3.99 4.64
N TYR A 42 21.58 2.79 4.23
CA TYR A 42 20.54 1.98 4.87
C TYR A 42 21.24 0.80 5.54
N VAL A 43 21.19 0.76 6.86
CA VAL A 43 21.89 -0.24 7.67
C VAL A 43 20.91 -1.30 8.12
N PHE A 44 21.19 -2.56 7.81
CA PHE A 44 20.35 -3.70 8.15
C PHE A 44 21.06 -4.64 9.13
N GLY A 45 20.32 -5.22 10.05
CA GLY A 45 20.80 -6.27 10.95
C GLY A 45 20.97 -7.61 10.24
N GLN A 46 21.53 -8.58 10.96
CA GLN A 46 21.67 -9.97 10.48
C GLN A 46 20.31 -10.60 10.15
N ASP A 47 19.26 -10.19 10.84
CA ASP A 47 17.87 -10.61 10.64
C ASP A 47 17.19 -9.95 9.42
N GLY A 48 17.90 -9.08 8.71
CA GLY A 48 17.38 -8.37 7.53
C GLY A 48 16.55 -7.13 7.84
N TYR A 49 16.31 -6.78 9.10
CA TYR A 49 15.55 -5.59 9.45
C TYR A 49 16.41 -4.31 9.37
N LEU A 50 15.79 -3.22 8.90
CA LEU A 50 16.41 -1.91 8.82
C LEU A 50 16.68 -1.35 10.23
N ARG A 51 17.92 -1.07 10.57
CA ARG A 51 18.34 -0.48 11.85
C ARG A 51 18.49 1.02 11.80
N GLN A 52 19.03 1.53 10.68
CA GLN A 52 19.28 2.96 10.51
C GLN A 52 19.12 3.39 9.06
N ILE A 53 18.76 4.65 8.87
CA ILE A 53 18.97 5.41 7.64
C ILE A 53 19.88 6.58 8.01
N LYS A 54 21.05 6.67 7.38
CA LYS A 54 22.09 7.65 7.70
C LYS A 54 22.42 8.50 6.49
N ASP A 55 22.39 9.82 6.65
CA ASP A 55 22.81 10.75 5.62
C ASP A 55 24.34 10.89 5.53
N THR A 56 24.82 11.65 4.55
CA THR A 56 26.24 11.91 4.33
C THR A 56 26.90 12.75 5.44
N TYR A 57 26.12 13.43 6.25
CA TYR A 57 26.59 14.26 7.38
C TYR A 57 26.67 13.48 8.69
N GLY A 58 26.18 12.22 8.68
CA GLY A 58 26.18 11.37 9.86
C GLY A 58 24.91 11.45 10.71
N ASN A 59 23.90 12.24 10.30
CA ASN A 59 22.61 12.21 10.96
C ASN A 59 21.91 10.87 10.67
N ALA A 60 21.36 10.23 11.69
CA ALA A 60 20.77 8.92 11.55
C ALA A 60 19.37 8.86 12.15
N MET A 61 18.41 8.41 11.34
CA MET A 61 17.15 7.88 11.85
C MET A 61 17.38 6.43 12.27
N LYS A 62 16.97 6.05 13.47
CA LYS A 62 17.15 4.72 14.05
C LYS A 62 15.82 4.00 14.20
N CYS A 63 15.78 2.71 13.89
CA CYS A 63 14.63 1.84 14.07
C CYS A 63 14.90 0.84 15.19
N GLN A 64 14.04 0.80 16.19
CA GLN A 64 14.10 -0.16 17.30
C GLN A 64 13.01 -1.21 17.13
N TYR A 65 13.42 -2.46 17.30
CA TYR A 65 12.52 -3.62 17.21
C TYR A 65 12.45 -4.35 18.55
N GLY A 66 11.32 -5.01 18.80
CA GLY A 66 11.11 -5.91 19.90
C GLY A 66 10.86 -7.34 19.42
N PRO A 67 11.32 -8.34 20.14
CA PRO A 67 11.05 -9.73 19.82
C PRO A 67 9.59 -10.08 20.15
N ASN A 68 8.96 -10.92 19.32
CA ASN A 68 7.71 -11.60 19.62
C ASN A 68 7.76 -13.04 19.09
N SER A 69 6.73 -13.83 19.35
CA SER A 69 6.63 -15.22 18.89
C SER A 69 6.56 -15.37 17.37
N ALA A 70 6.15 -14.31 16.66
CA ALA A 70 6.01 -14.27 15.19
C ALA A 70 7.22 -13.60 14.50
N GLY A 71 8.21 -13.11 15.25
CA GLY A 71 9.37 -12.38 14.74
C GLY A 71 9.55 -11.02 15.41
N ASN A 72 10.30 -10.14 14.77
CA ASN A 72 10.52 -8.80 15.27
C ASN A 72 9.41 -7.85 14.80
N TYR A 73 8.97 -6.95 15.68
CA TYR A 73 8.04 -5.86 15.38
C TYR A 73 8.72 -4.51 15.68
N ILE A 74 8.44 -3.49 14.89
CA ILE A 74 8.99 -2.16 15.12
C ILE A 74 8.33 -1.53 16.35
N GLN A 75 9.13 -1.09 17.31
CA GLN A 75 8.65 -0.40 18.52
C GLN A 75 8.63 1.11 18.31
N TYR A 76 9.70 1.66 17.77
CA TYR A 76 9.78 3.08 17.42
C TYR A 76 10.83 3.35 16.34
N ALA A 77 10.65 4.46 15.65
CA ALA A 77 11.67 5.12 14.87
C ALA A 77 12.06 6.43 15.57
N GLU A 78 13.35 6.72 15.65
CA GLU A 78 13.90 7.90 16.33
C GLU A 78 14.72 8.72 15.33
N ASP A 79 14.45 10.00 15.26
CA ASP A 79 15.21 10.92 14.42
C ASP A 79 16.52 11.36 15.12
N PRO A 80 17.45 12.09 14.41
CA PRO A 80 18.70 12.55 14.99
C PRO A 80 18.55 13.49 16.20
N THR A 81 17.37 14.09 16.41
CA THR A 81 17.08 14.97 17.55
C THR A 81 16.56 14.22 18.79
N GLY A 82 16.30 12.91 18.65
CA GLY A 82 15.72 12.07 19.68
C GLY A 82 14.18 12.07 19.68
N ALA A 83 13.53 12.72 18.71
CA ALA A 83 12.08 12.64 18.58
C ALA A 83 11.67 11.27 18.02
N ARG A 84 10.59 10.71 18.58
CA ARG A 84 10.16 9.34 18.28
C ARG A 84 8.78 9.26 17.64
N VAL A 85 8.67 8.34 16.70
CA VAL A 85 7.40 7.76 16.25
C VAL A 85 7.30 6.39 16.90
N VAL A 86 6.30 6.20 17.77
CA VAL A 86 6.09 4.99 18.55
C VAL A 86 4.95 4.18 17.97
N PHE A 87 5.17 2.89 17.78
CA PHE A 87 4.19 1.92 17.27
C PHE A 87 3.67 1.08 18.43
N ASN A 88 2.37 1.19 18.73
CA ASN A 88 1.74 0.49 19.83
C ASN A 88 0.92 -0.68 19.28
N TYR A 89 1.09 -1.84 19.88
CA TYR A 89 0.43 -3.08 19.49
C TYR A 89 -0.57 -3.54 20.56
N ASN A 90 -1.47 -4.43 20.19
CA ASN A 90 -2.32 -5.15 21.12
C ASN A 90 -1.48 -6.09 22.03
N SER A 91 -2.12 -6.72 23.02
CA SER A 91 -1.44 -7.52 24.06
C SER A 91 -0.67 -8.73 23.51
N ASP A 92 -1.10 -9.30 22.40
CA ASP A 92 -0.46 -10.46 21.75
C ASP A 92 0.52 -10.06 20.64
N LEU A 93 0.73 -8.76 20.43
CA LEU A 93 1.66 -8.16 19.46
C LEU A 93 1.36 -8.52 17.99
N THR A 94 0.13 -8.93 17.70
CA THR A 94 -0.29 -9.32 16.34
C THR A 94 -0.87 -8.18 15.52
N LYS A 95 -1.34 -7.10 16.18
CA LYS A 95 -2.00 -5.96 15.52
C LYS A 95 -1.49 -4.64 16.04
N LEU A 96 -1.18 -3.74 15.11
CA LEU A 96 -0.85 -2.34 15.40
C LEU A 96 -2.14 -1.62 15.80
N VAL A 97 -2.22 -1.11 17.04
CA VAL A 97 -3.41 -0.40 17.54
C VAL A 97 -3.27 1.12 17.53
N SER A 98 -2.04 1.65 17.55
CA SER A 98 -1.82 3.08 17.32
C SER A 98 -0.39 3.41 16.92
N ILE A 99 -0.23 4.57 16.27
CA ILE A 99 1.05 5.22 16.03
C ILE A 99 1.02 6.58 16.70
N THR A 100 2.02 6.86 17.55
CA THR A 100 2.11 8.11 18.30
C THR A 100 3.37 8.87 17.95
N ALA A 101 3.24 10.16 17.58
CA ALA A 101 4.35 11.07 17.31
C ALA A 101 3.99 12.47 17.83
N ASN A 102 4.93 13.13 18.50
CA ASN A 102 4.74 14.50 18.99
C ASN A 102 3.42 14.73 19.76
N LYS A 103 3.06 13.79 20.66
CA LYS A 103 1.80 13.79 21.45
C LYS A 103 0.51 13.71 20.60
N ARG A 104 0.63 13.37 19.32
CA ARG A 104 -0.51 13.11 18.43
C ARG A 104 -0.56 11.63 18.11
N SER A 105 -1.75 11.05 18.12
CA SER A 105 -1.93 9.62 17.90
C SER A 105 -2.93 9.36 16.77
N THR A 106 -2.57 8.42 15.89
CA THR A 106 -3.49 7.78 14.97
C THR A 106 -3.77 6.38 15.50
N SER A 107 -5.04 6.00 15.66
CA SER A 107 -5.43 4.68 16.17
C SER A 107 -6.15 3.84 15.12
N PHE A 108 -6.05 2.52 15.30
CA PHE A 108 -6.56 1.49 14.38
C PHE A 108 -7.48 0.55 15.15
N ALA A 109 -8.66 0.27 14.61
CA ALA A 109 -9.58 -0.70 15.17
C ALA A 109 -9.84 -1.84 14.16
N TYR A 110 -10.07 -3.03 14.71
CA TYR A 110 -10.23 -4.26 13.94
C TYR A 110 -11.50 -4.97 14.38
N ASP A 111 -12.11 -5.73 13.47
CA ASP A 111 -13.18 -6.66 13.81
C ASP A 111 -12.66 -7.98 14.43
N ALA A 112 -13.56 -8.88 14.76
CA ALA A 112 -13.23 -10.19 15.34
C ALA A 112 -12.46 -11.10 14.36
N ALA A 113 -12.65 -10.93 13.05
CA ALA A 113 -11.91 -11.65 12.01
C ALA A 113 -10.51 -11.07 11.79
N GLY A 114 -10.28 -9.84 12.25
CA GLY A 114 -8.99 -9.17 12.16
C GLY A 114 -8.85 -8.18 11.03
N HIS A 115 -9.94 -7.84 10.36
CA HIS A 115 -9.93 -6.80 9.33
C HIS A 115 -9.89 -5.41 9.97
N LEU A 116 -9.15 -4.48 9.37
CA LEU A 116 -9.10 -3.08 9.79
C LEU A 116 -10.43 -2.41 9.49
N THR A 117 -11.18 -2.01 10.53
CA THR A 117 -12.52 -1.38 10.35
C THR A 117 -12.50 0.13 10.50
N ASN A 118 -11.51 0.68 11.24
CA ASN A 118 -11.47 2.10 11.50
C ASN A 118 -10.06 2.62 11.70
N ILE A 119 -9.78 3.81 11.15
CA ILE A 119 -8.60 4.63 11.45
C ILE A 119 -9.12 5.94 12.06
N THR A 120 -8.67 6.26 13.26
CA THR A 120 -8.96 7.56 13.90
C THR A 120 -7.72 8.43 13.86
N TYR A 121 -7.81 9.58 13.22
CA TYR A 121 -6.73 10.54 13.08
C TYR A 121 -6.60 11.47 14.30
N PRO A 122 -5.46 12.16 14.47
CA PRO A 122 -5.24 13.05 15.60
C PRO A 122 -6.22 14.24 15.72
N ASP A 123 -6.91 14.59 14.65
CA ASP A 123 -7.96 15.62 14.61
C ASP A 123 -9.35 15.07 14.94
N GLY A 124 -9.46 13.78 15.29
CA GLY A 124 -10.70 13.09 15.62
C GLY A 124 -11.49 12.60 14.39
N LYS A 125 -11.07 12.93 13.17
CA LYS A 125 -11.69 12.38 11.97
C LYS A 125 -11.40 10.90 11.82
N THR A 126 -12.22 10.21 11.02
CA THR A 126 -12.11 8.76 10.86
C THR A 126 -12.19 8.34 9.39
N SER A 127 -11.35 7.38 9.00
CA SER A 127 -11.59 6.54 7.83
C SER A 127 -12.19 5.21 8.27
N ARG A 128 -13.11 4.64 7.51
CA ARG A 128 -13.84 3.43 7.86
C ARG A 128 -13.85 2.44 6.71
N PHE A 129 -13.92 1.15 7.04
CA PHE A 129 -13.88 0.06 6.09
C PHE A 129 -14.94 -0.97 6.44
N GLY A 130 -15.60 -1.53 5.44
CA GLY A 130 -16.59 -2.59 5.62
C GLY A 130 -16.27 -3.79 4.76
N TYR A 131 -16.59 -4.97 5.29
CA TYR A 131 -16.22 -6.25 4.70
C TYR A 131 -17.43 -7.17 4.59
N ASP A 132 -17.38 -8.09 3.62
CA ASP A 132 -18.23 -9.28 3.49
C ASP A 132 -17.30 -10.49 3.47
N GLY A 133 -17.22 -11.23 4.58
CA GLY A 133 -16.13 -12.17 4.82
C GLY A 133 -14.79 -11.42 4.77
N ASP A 134 -13.86 -11.92 3.97
CA ASP A 134 -12.52 -11.28 3.79
C ASP A 134 -12.49 -10.20 2.68
N LYS A 135 -13.65 -9.90 2.06
CA LYS A 135 -13.73 -8.93 0.96
C LYS A 135 -14.03 -7.54 1.45
N LEU A 136 -13.21 -6.57 1.07
CA LEU A 136 -13.50 -5.16 1.28
C LEU A 136 -14.65 -4.74 0.37
N ILE A 137 -15.83 -4.46 0.92
CA ILE A 137 -16.99 -4.02 0.14
C ILE A 137 -17.18 -2.52 0.11
N TRP A 138 -16.55 -1.78 1.02
CA TRP A 138 -16.47 -0.32 0.94
C TRP A 138 -15.34 0.25 1.79
N ALA A 139 -14.84 1.42 1.38
CA ALA A 139 -13.90 2.25 2.11
C ALA A 139 -14.40 3.70 2.13
N GLU A 140 -14.45 4.33 3.30
CA GLU A 140 -14.86 5.72 3.50
C GLU A 140 -13.71 6.53 4.07
N GLY A 141 -13.38 7.64 3.41
CA GLY A 141 -12.36 8.57 3.86
C GLY A 141 -12.85 9.50 4.99
N ALA A 142 -11.91 10.23 5.57
CA ALA A 142 -12.19 11.24 6.60
C ALA A 142 -13.08 12.40 6.09
N ASP A 143 -13.14 12.62 4.80
CA ASP A 143 -13.98 13.58 4.08
C ASP A 143 -15.40 13.07 3.80
N LYS A 144 -15.73 11.84 4.26
CA LYS A 144 -17.00 11.16 4.03
C LYS A 144 -17.25 10.70 2.59
N ARG A 145 -16.27 10.80 1.72
CA ARG A 145 -16.31 10.12 0.43
C ARG A 145 -16.15 8.62 0.65
N ARG A 146 -16.97 7.85 -0.07
CA ARG A 146 -16.97 6.39 0.03
C ARG A 146 -16.82 5.77 -1.34
N ILE A 147 -15.94 4.78 -1.43
CA ILE A 147 -15.83 3.87 -2.56
C ILE A 147 -16.49 2.56 -2.15
N VAL A 148 -17.34 2.01 -3.00
CA VAL A 148 -17.98 0.70 -2.83
C VAL A 148 -17.49 -0.25 -3.92
N TYR A 149 -17.31 -1.52 -3.56
CA TYR A 149 -16.82 -2.56 -4.44
C TYR A 149 -17.87 -3.67 -4.56
N GLY A 150 -18.22 -4.02 -5.79
CA GLY A 150 -18.98 -5.21 -6.10
C GLY A 150 -18.07 -6.29 -6.69
N TYR A 151 -18.31 -7.54 -6.33
CA TYR A 151 -17.51 -8.67 -6.78
C TYR A 151 -18.38 -9.66 -7.57
N ARG A 152 -17.74 -10.40 -8.45
CA ARG A 152 -18.33 -11.57 -9.11
C ARG A 152 -17.28 -12.65 -9.31
N THR A 153 -17.73 -13.87 -9.47
CA THR A 153 -16.86 -15.01 -9.78
C THR A 153 -16.79 -15.21 -11.30
N ASP A 154 -15.60 -15.03 -11.87
CA ASP A 154 -15.30 -15.32 -13.28
C ASP A 154 -14.32 -16.48 -13.36
N CYS A 155 -14.68 -17.55 -14.05
CA CYS A 155 -13.83 -18.75 -14.20
C CYS A 155 -13.31 -19.32 -12.85
N GLY A 156 -14.14 -19.29 -11.81
CA GLY A 156 -13.78 -19.78 -10.47
C GLY A 156 -12.89 -18.82 -9.65
N VAL A 157 -12.59 -17.64 -10.18
CA VAL A 157 -11.84 -16.60 -9.47
C VAL A 157 -12.75 -15.43 -9.16
N GLU A 158 -12.76 -15.00 -7.90
CA GLU A 158 -13.53 -13.84 -7.50
C GLU A 158 -12.77 -12.56 -7.87
N ARG A 159 -13.45 -11.63 -8.55
CA ARG A 159 -12.89 -10.40 -9.09
C ARG A 159 -13.81 -9.22 -8.85
N ILE A 160 -13.25 -8.00 -8.81
CA ILE A 160 -14.03 -6.76 -8.79
C ILE A 160 -14.82 -6.67 -10.10
N ALA A 161 -16.16 -6.52 -9.97
CA ALA A 161 -17.06 -6.32 -11.10
C ALA A 161 -17.65 -4.91 -11.15
N LYS A 162 -17.61 -4.18 -10.03
CA LYS A 162 -18.16 -2.84 -9.90
C LYS A 162 -17.36 -2.01 -8.93
N ILE A 163 -17.12 -0.75 -9.28
CA ILE A 163 -16.57 0.25 -8.39
C ILE A 163 -17.51 1.44 -8.41
N GLY A 164 -18.07 1.79 -7.23
CA GLY A 164 -18.93 2.96 -7.08
C GLY A 164 -18.27 4.02 -6.22
N GLU A 165 -18.41 5.28 -6.59
CA GLU A 165 -18.02 6.43 -5.77
C GLU A 165 -19.29 7.14 -5.27
N GLY A 166 -19.25 7.63 -4.04
CA GLY A 166 -20.35 8.37 -3.47
C GLY A 166 -19.93 9.07 -2.16
N TYR A 167 -20.91 9.53 -1.40
CA TYR A 167 -20.65 10.17 -0.11
C TYR A 167 -21.66 9.76 0.94
N THR A 168 -21.26 9.83 2.20
CA THR A 168 -22.14 9.63 3.34
C THR A 168 -22.53 11.00 3.92
N ASP A 169 -23.82 11.26 4.00
CA ASP A 169 -24.33 12.53 4.57
C ASP A 169 -24.22 12.59 6.11
N ALA A 170 -24.61 13.72 6.69
CA ALA A 170 -24.56 13.92 8.13
C ALA A 170 -25.50 12.99 8.92
N ALA A 171 -26.54 12.44 8.28
CA ALA A 171 -27.46 11.46 8.87
C ALA A 171 -26.89 10.03 8.79
N GLY A 172 -25.77 9.82 8.10
CA GLY A 172 -25.17 8.51 7.91
C GLY A 172 -25.69 7.74 6.69
N THR A 173 -26.48 8.38 5.84
CA THR A 173 -27.01 7.76 4.62
C THR A 173 -25.98 7.85 3.49
N PHE A 174 -25.73 6.73 2.81
CA PHE A 174 -24.86 6.69 1.65
C PHE A 174 -25.61 7.11 0.37
N HIS A 175 -25.05 8.04 -0.37
CA HIS A 175 -25.53 8.51 -1.67
C HIS A 175 -24.55 8.07 -2.76
N THR A 176 -25.01 7.21 -3.65
CA THR A 176 -24.22 6.75 -4.80
C THR A 176 -24.06 7.89 -5.81
N GLY A 177 -22.82 8.13 -6.24
CA GLY A 177 -22.48 8.98 -7.36
C GLY A 177 -22.19 8.17 -8.63
N THR A 178 -20.97 8.26 -9.14
CA THR A 178 -20.54 7.51 -10.34
C THR A 178 -20.26 6.05 -10.02
N GLU A 179 -20.66 5.15 -10.93
CA GLU A 179 -20.30 3.74 -10.87
C GLU A 179 -19.55 3.33 -12.15
N ILE A 180 -18.52 2.52 -12.00
CA ILE A 180 -17.74 1.92 -13.08
C ILE A 180 -18.00 0.41 -13.06
N GLU A 181 -18.29 -0.18 -14.20
CA GLU A 181 -18.35 -1.63 -14.37
C GLU A 181 -17.00 -2.16 -14.87
N VAL A 182 -16.57 -3.29 -14.33
CA VAL A 182 -15.34 -3.99 -14.72
C VAL A 182 -15.68 -5.39 -15.21
N THR A 183 -15.24 -5.73 -16.41
CA THR A 183 -15.45 -7.07 -16.98
C THR A 183 -14.13 -7.67 -17.46
N TYR A 184 -14.08 -9.00 -17.52
CA TYR A 184 -12.89 -9.79 -17.89
C TYR A 184 -13.26 -10.78 -19.01
N PRO A 185 -13.42 -10.30 -20.25
CA PRO A 185 -13.96 -11.12 -21.35
C PRO A 185 -13.05 -12.31 -21.72
N GLU A 186 -11.75 -12.17 -21.53
CA GLU A 186 -10.76 -13.21 -21.78
C GLU A 186 -9.52 -13.04 -20.88
N LEU A 187 -8.68 -14.06 -20.83
CA LEU A 187 -7.43 -14.00 -20.03
C LEU A 187 -6.52 -12.86 -20.53
N GLY A 188 -6.06 -12.04 -19.59
CA GLY A 188 -5.18 -10.91 -19.87
C GLY A 188 -5.92 -9.68 -20.42
N THR A 189 -7.26 -9.68 -20.45
CA THR A 189 -8.05 -8.53 -20.89
C THR A 189 -8.98 -8.05 -19.77
N THR A 190 -8.96 -6.75 -19.50
CA THR A 190 -9.88 -6.09 -18.57
C THR A 190 -10.57 -4.94 -19.30
N VAL A 191 -11.89 -4.86 -19.16
CA VAL A 191 -12.70 -3.79 -19.74
C VAL A 191 -13.34 -2.99 -18.62
N TYR A 192 -13.12 -1.65 -18.66
CA TYR A 192 -13.75 -0.68 -17.79
C TYR A 192 -14.83 0.06 -18.56
N THR A 193 -16.03 0.10 -18.02
CA THR A 193 -17.14 0.88 -18.56
C THR A 193 -17.51 1.97 -17.59
N GLU A 194 -17.33 3.23 -18.00
CA GLU A 194 -17.71 4.42 -17.26
C GLU A 194 -19.01 4.99 -17.81
N PRO A 195 -19.88 5.60 -16.96
CA PRO A 195 -21.08 6.24 -17.42
C PRO A 195 -20.75 7.47 -18.29
N GLY A 196 -21.59 7.71 -19.29
CA GLY A 196 -21.57 8.91 -20.09
C GLY A 196 -22.10 10.14 -19.35
N LEU A 197 -22.55 11.14 -20.09
CA LEU A 197 -23.02 12.43 -19.57
C LEU A 197 -24.22 12.35 -18.62
N ASP A 198 -25.02 11.27 -18.71
CA ASP A 198 -26.17 11.04 -17.82
C ASP A 198 -25.77 10.51 -16.43
N GLY A 199 -24.50 10.18 -16.22
CA GLY A 199 -23.94 9.66 -14.97
C GLY A 199 -24.39 8.23 -14.63
N LYS A 200 -24.99 7.48 -15.58
CA LYS A 200 -25.49 6.13 -15.38
C LYS A 200 -24.84 5.14 -16.33
N LEU A 201 -24.52 3.96 -15.82
CA LEU A 201 -24.16 2.81 -16.65
C LEU A 201 -25.41 2.32 -17.36
N SER A 202 -25.73 2.92 -18.47
CA SER A 202 -26.83 2.50 -19.34
C SER A 202 -26.29 1.70 -20.51
N SER A 203 -27.14 0.95 -21.21
CA SER A 203 -26.79 0.30 -22.48
C SER A 203 -26.60 1.31 -23.62
N SER A 204 -26.49 2.59 -23.32
CA SER A 204 -26.40 3.67 -24.31
C SER A 204 -25.00 3.76 -24.91
N ALA A 205 -24.94 4.27 -26.14
CA ALA A 205 -23.70 4.53 -26.88
C ALA A 205 -22.79 5.60 -26.24
N ASP A 206 -23.25 6.24 -25.16
CA ASP A 206 -22.58 7.36 -24.49
C ASP A 206 -21.60 6.92 -23.40
N ASN A 207 -21.58 5.63 -23.03
CA ASN A 207 -20.61 5.13 -22.05
C ASN A 207 -19.20 5.16 -22.64
N HIS A 208 -18.24 5.55 -21.80
CA HIS A 208 -16.84 5.44 -22.12
C HIS A 208 -16.34 4.04 -21.79
N VAL A 209 -15.78 3.34 -22.78
CA VAL A 209 -15.30 1.96 -22.60
C VAL A 209 -13.82 1.93 -22.89
N TYR A 210 -13.05 1.44 -21.91
CA TYR A 210 -11.61 1.26 -22.03
C TYR A 210 -11.27 -0.22 -21.94
N THR A 211 -10.51 -0.72 -22.91
CA THR A 211 -10.01 -2.09 -22.93
C THR A 211 -8.51 -2.11 -22.67
N TRP A 212 -8.12 -2.81 -21.64
CA TRP A 212 -6.72 -3.02 -21.26
C TRP A 212 -6.33 -4.46 -21.57
N LYS A 213 -5.29 -4.65 -22.37
CA LYS A 213 -4.67 -5.96 -22.59
C LYS A 213 -3.33 -6.02 -21.89
N PHE A 214 -3.07 -7.13 -21.25
CA PHE A 214 -1.86 -7.37 -20.47
C PHE A 214 -1.03 -8.48 -21.13
N ASN A 215 0.29 -8.31 -21.08
CA ASN A 215 1.21 -9.36 -21.49
C ASN A 215 1.29 -10.48 -20.43
N ARG A 216 2.03 -11.56 -20.74
CA ARG A 216 2.20 -12.71 -19.83
C ARG A 216 2.83 -12.37 -18.46
N PHE A 217 3.43 -11.20 -18.30
CA PHE A 217 4.04 -10.73 -17.07
C PHE A 217 3.13 -9.80 -16.27
N GLY A 218 1.89 -9.54 -16.76
CA GLY A 218 0.93 -8.65 -16.09
C GLY A 218 1.15 -7.17 -16.37
N SER A 219 2.06 -6.80 -17.28
CA SER A 219 2.25 -5.40 -17.69
C SER A 219 1.26 -5.03 -18.80
N PRO A 220 0.70 -3.79 -18.81
CA PRO A 220 -0.13 -3.31 -19.92
C PRO A 220 0.63 -3.42 -21.26
N ALA A 221 0.00 -4.01 -22.25
CA ALA A 221 0.55 -4.17 -23.60
C ALA A 221 -0.23 -3.32 -24.62
N GLU A 222 -1.51 -3.06 -24.36
CA GLU A 222 -2.38 -2.25 -25.20
C GLU A 222 -3.48 -1.64 -24.35
N ILE A 223 -3.80 -0.38 -24.59
CA ILE A 223 -4.96 0.31 -24.03
C ILE A 223 -5.73 0.91 -25.18
N SER A 224 -7.01 0.58 -25.32
CA SER A 224 -7.88 1.16 -26.35
C SER A 224 -9.17 1.66 -25.75
N ASP A 225 -9.81 2.65 -26.42
CA ASP A 225 -11.13 3.16 -26.07
C ASP A 225 -12.16 2.87 -27.17
N ASN A 226 -13.44 3.10 -26.87
CA ASN A 226 -14.52 2.94 -27.84
C ASN A 226 -14.60 4.07 -28.89
N ALA A 227 -13.76 5.10 -28.79
CA ALA A 227 -13.59 6.13 -29.82
C ALA A 227 -12.54 5.73 -30.86
N GLY A 228 -11.82 4.62 -30.64
CA GLY A 228 -10.82 4.08 -31.58
C GLY A 228 -9.40 4.56 -31.30
N HIS A 229 -9.12 5.22 -30.17
CA HIS A 229 -7.77 5.53 -29.77
C HIS A 229 -7.09 4.27 -29.22
N VAL A 230 -5.84 4.06 -29.60
CA VAL A 230 -5.02 2.93 -29.14
C VAL A 230 -3.64 3.43 -28.70
N SER A 231 -3.21 3.00 -27.51
CA SER A 231 -1.86 3.19 -26.98
C SER A 231 -1.21 1.83 -26.70
N THR A 232 0.04 1.63 -27.10
CA THR A 232 0.81 0.38 -26.96
C THR A 232 2.12 0.65 -26.25
#